data_f9c72cb82b70fc7328ce1c420378682b
#
_entry.id   f9c72cb82b70fc7328ce1c420378682b
#
_cell.length_a   1.000
_cell.length_b   1.000
_cell.length_c   1.000
_cell.angle_alpha   90.00
_cell.angle_beta   90.00
_cell.angle_gamma   90.00
#
_symmetry.space_group_name_H-M   'P 1'
#
loop_
_entity.id
_entity.type
_entity.pdbx_description
1 polymer ?
#
loop_
_entity_poly.entity_id
_entity_poly.type
_entity_poly.pdbx_seq_one_letter_code
_entity_poly.pdbx_strand_id
1 'polypeptide(L)'
;MRTRHEIHAARPAHPSRWGFTLVELLLVMFILSVLVGLIVGVSWYVIEQGRKQETLSNQKKLMAAIDAYRKVTGNVPNVVYKPDLTSASDPNQVMGLLLTTLSTGSPNGPIDRATRPFLDGVSTLDAYGKSMLYLYDGGVGGKPVIVSAGPDGVFGFEKEYKGNSILQKQYQKDNIRSDMN
;
A
#
# COMPACT_ATOMS: atom_id res chain seq x y z
N MET A 1 45.31 79.65 31.87
CA MET A 1 45.43 78.84 30.64
C MET A 1 44.67 77.57 30.83
N ARG A 2 43.55 77.41 30.11
CA ARG A 2 42.71 76.17 30.14
C ARG A 2 42.80 75.53 28.77
N THR A 3 43.46 74.39 28.66
CA THR A 3 43.59 73.62 27.49
C THR A 3 42.27 72.78 27.26
N ARG A 4 41.57 73.07 26.19
CA ARG A 4 40.39 72.31 25.77
C ARG A 4 40.84 71.05 25.06
N HIS A 5 40.61 69.91 25.68
CA HIS A 5 40.72 68.61 24.98
C HIS A 5 39.48 68.38 24.04
N GLU A 6 39.71 68.41 22.75
CA GLU A 6 38.71 67.98 21.78
C GLU A 6 38.66 66.44 21.74
N ILE A 7 37.52 65.92 22.14
CA ILE A 7 37.27 64.49 22.06
C ILE A 7 36.77 64.23 20.64
N HIS A 8 37.62 63.65 19.78
CA HIS A 8 37.22 63.15 18.49
C HIS A 8 36.32 61.88 18.70
N ALA A 9 35.01 62.03 18.54
CA ALA A 9 34.08 60.93 18.51
C ALA A 9 34.34 60.08 17.26
N ALA A 10 34.78 58.84 17.46
CA ALA A 10 34.96 57.86 16.39
C ALA A 10 33.61 57.58 15.73
N ARG A 11 33.50 57.82 14.42
CA ARG A 11 32.32 57.46 13.63
C ARG A 11 32.14 55.94 13.63
N PRO A 12 30.92 55.39 13.94
CA PRO A 12 30.67 53.98 13.84
C PRO A 12 30.83 53.53 12.38
N ALA A 13 31.63 52.50 12.16
CA ALA A 13 31.80 51.89 10.86
C ALA A 13 30.44 51.29 10.44
N HIS A 14 29.87 51.77 9.35
CA HIS A 14 28.67 51.19 8.77
C HIS A 14 29.00 49.76 8.27
N PRO A 15 28.28 48.72 8.71
CA PRO A 15 28.48 47.38 8.18
C PRO A 15 28.19 47.42 6.66
N SER A 16 29.16 46.98 5.86
CA SER A 16 29.00 46.84 4.41
C SER A 16 27.87 45.87 4.15
N ARG A 17 26.74 46.34 3.61
CA ARG A 17 25.64 45.51 3.14
C ARG A 17 26.08 44.86 1.84
N TRP A 18 26.47 43.62 1.90
CA TRP A 18 26.77 42.79 0.73
C TRP A 18 25.44 42.47 0.09
N GLY A 19 25.14 43.04 -1.06
CA GLY A 19 23.97 42.75 -1.85
C GLY A 19 24.25 41.52 -2.70
N PHE A 20 23.26 40.62 -2.83
CA PHE A 20 23.33 39.47 -3.76
C PHE A 20 23.40 39.98 -5.20
N THR A 21 24.25 39.36 -6.00
CA THR A 21 24.31 39.63 -7.43
C THR A 21 23.14 38.92 -8.14
N LEU A 22 22.65 39.50 -9.23
CA LEU A 22 21.57 38.93 -10.06
C LEU A 22 21.95 37.52 -10.54
N VAL A 23 23.23 37.30 -10.85
CA VAL A 23 23.76 35.99 -11.29
C VAL A 23 23.67 34.94 -10.19
N GLU A 24 23.99 35.32 -8.94
CA GLU A 24 23.92 34.42 -7.80
C GLU A 24 22.50 33.97 -7.50
N LEU A 25 21.52 34.89 -7.61
CA LEU A 25 20.12 34.56 -7.44
C LEU A 25 19.63 33.64 -8.57
N LEU A 26 20.06 33.87 -9.81
CA LEU A 26 19.70 33.03 -10.96
C LEU A 26 20.29 31.62 -10.84
N LEU A 27 21.55 31.52 -10.35
CA LEU A 27 22.20 30.24 -10.11
C LEU A 27 21.46 29.43 -9.02
N VAL A 28 21.08 30.06 -7.91
CA VAL A 28 20.34 29.40 -6.83
C VAL A 28 18.98 28.89 -7.33
N MET A 29 18.24 29.71 -8.09
CA MET A 29 16.96 29.30 -8.67
C MET A 29 17.12 28.13 -9.64
N PHE A 30 18.20 28.10 -10.43
CA PHE A 30 18.50 26.99 -11.31
C PHE A 30 18.75 25.69 -10.53
N ILE A 31 19.60 25.72 -9.50
CA ILE A 31 19.89 24.56 -8.65
C ILE A 31 18.62 24.06 -7.97
N LEU A 32 17.81 24.96 -7.40
CA LEU A 32 16.55 24.61 -6.77
C LEU A 32 15.57 23.93 -7.74
N SER A 33 15.47 24.42 -8.98
CA SER A 33 14.58 23.82 -9.98
C SER A 33 15.00 22.39 -10.35
N VAL A 34 16.29 22.13 -10.46
CA VAL A 34 16.84 20.78 -10.72
C VAL A 34 16.55 19.86 -9.52
N LEU A 35 16.78 20.32 -8.29
CA LEU A 35 16.52 19.53 -7.09
C LEU A 35 15.04 19.16 -6.94
N VAL A 36 14.14 20.12 -7.16
CA VAL A 36 12.69 19.89 -7.13
C VAL A 36 12.30 18.85 -8.18
N GLY A 37 12.82 18.96 -9.42
CA GLY A 37 12.57 17.99 -10.48
C GLY A 37 12.98 16.56 -10.10
N LEU A 38 14.12 16.38 -9.47
CA LEU A 38 14.60 15.07 -8.98
C LEU A 38 13.70 14.51 -7.87
N ILE A 39 13.31 15.34 -6.89
CA ILE A 39 12.44 14.92 -5.78
C ILE A 39 11.09 14.42 -6.31
N VAL A 40 10.46 15.16 -7.22
CA VAL A 40 9.16 14.78 -7.80
C VAL A 40 9.27 13.44 -8.54
N GLY A 41 10.32 13.23 -9.33
CA GLY A 41 10.52 11.99 -10.09
C GLY A 41 10.64 10.74 -9.21
N VAL A 42 11.32 10.84 -8.06
CA VAL A 42 11.51 9.70 -7.14
C VAL A 42 10.26 9.42 -6.29
N SER A 43 9.48 10.46 -5.97
CA SER A 43 8.34 10.34 -5.05
C SER A 43 7.29 9.32 -5.50
N TRP A 44 6.96 9.27 -6.78
CA TRP A 44 5.99 8.33 -7.33
C TRP A 44 6.43 6.87 -7.14
N TYR A 45 7.70 6.58 -7.39
CA TYR A 45 8.25 5.24 -7.22
C TYR A 45 8.19 4.78 -5.76
N VAL A 46 8.56 5.64 -4.81
CA VAL A 46 8.54 5.32 -3.38
C VAL A 46 7.12 5.07 -2.88
N ILE A 47 6.15 5.89 -3.29
CA ILE A 47 4.74 5.72 -2.93
C ILE A 47 4.21 4.38 -3.45
N GLU A 48 4.52 4.02 -4.70
CA GLU A 48 4.07 2.76 -5.29
C GLU A 48 4.66 1.55 -4.56
N GLN A 49 5.96 1.58 -4.22
CA GLN A 49 6.58 0.53 -3.42
C GLN A 49 5.96 0.42 -2.03
N GLY A 50 5.64 1.56 -1.39
CA GLY A 50 4.96 1.59 -0.11
C GLY A 50 3.59 0.90 -0.15
N ARG A 51 2.79 1.19 -1.17
CA ARG A 51 1.48 0.55 -1.39
C ARG A 51 1.58 -0.96 -1.57
N LYS A 52 2.54 -1.42 -2.35
CA LYS A 52 2.79 -2.86 -2.54
C LYS A 52 3.14 -3.54 -1.22
N GLN A 53 4.03 -2.95 -0.43
CA GLN A 53 4.43 -3.49 0.87
C GLN A 53 3.27 -3.52 1.87
N GLU A 54 2.44 -2.49 1.91
CA GLU A 54 1.24 -2.45 2.76
C GLU A 54 0.25 -3.56 2.36
N THR A 55 -0.03 -3.71 1.08
CA THR A 55 -0.89 -4.78 0.56
C THR A 55 -0.37 -6.16 0.93
N LEU A 56 0.92 -6.43 0.71
CA LEU A 56 1.57 -7.69 1.09
C LEU A 56 1.52 -7.94 2.60
N SER A 57 1.69 -6.89 3.41
CA SER A 57 1.59 -7.01 4.87
C SER A 57 0.18 -7.44 5.31
N ASN A 58 -0.86 -6.84 4.73
CA ASN A 58 -2.25 -7.20 5.01
C ASN A 58 -2.56 -8.63 4.54
N GLN A 59 -2.09 -9.02 3.36
CA GLN A 59 -2.23 -10.38 2.85
C GLN A 59 -1.55 -11.41 3.78
N LYS A 60 -0.34 -11.12 4.27
CA LYS A 60 0.37 -12.01 5.22
C LYS A 60 -0.39 -12.20 6.53
N LYS A 61 -0.97 -11.13 7.08
CA LYS A 61 -1.79 -11.22 8.28
C LYS A 61 -3.04 -12.08 8.06
N LEU A 62 -3.74 -11.88 6.95
CA LEU A 62 -4.91 -12.69 6.59
C LEU A 62 -4.54 -14.16 6.37
N MET A 63 -3.44 -14.44 5.69
CA MET A 63 -2.95 -15.81 5.51
C MET A 63 -2.59 -16.48 6.85
N ALA A 64 -1.97 -15.73 7.78
CA ALA A 64 -1.69 -16.24 9.12
C ALA A 64 -2.98 -16.55 9.90
N ALA A 65 -4.05 -15.76 9.74
CA ALA A 65 -5.37 -16.06 10.31
C ALA A 65 -5.98 -17.31 9.68
N ILE A 66 -5.85 -17.51 8.37
CA ILE A 66 -6.31 -18.70 7.66
C ILE A 66 -5.54 -19.95 8.16
N ASP A 67 -4.24 -19.85 8.36
CA ASP A 67 -3.41 -20.94 8.89
C ASP A 67 -3.78 -21.25 10.34
N ALA A 68 -4.06 -20.26 11.17
CA ALA A 68 -4.54 -20.45 12.54
C ALA A 68 -5.91 -21.14 12.54
N TYR A 69 -6.82 -20.71 11.69
CA TYR A 69 -8.11 -21.37 11.48
C TYR A 69 -7.94 -22.83 11.08
N ARG A 70 -7.07 -23.10 10.11
CA ARG A 70 -6.78 -24.48 9.65
C ARG A 70 -6.23 -25.37 10.76
N LYS A 71 -5.36 -24.85 11.63
CA LYS A 71 -4.81 -25.61 12.76
C LYS A 71 -5.89 -26.04 13.75
N VAL A 72 -6.94 -25.22 13.92
CA VAL A 72 -8.04 -25.50 14.86
C VAL A 72 -9.10 -26.41 14.23
N THR A 73 -9.46 -26.17 12.96
CA THR A 73 -10.58 -26.87 12.30
C THR A 73 -10.15 -28.06 11.44
N GLY A 74 -8.85 -28.16 11.12
CA GLY A 74 -8.33 -29.11 10.15
C GLY A 74 -8.56 -28.73 8.68
N ASN A 75 -9.39 -27.71 8.41
CA ASN A 75 -9.79 -27.28 7.08
C ASN A 75 -9.49 -25.81 6.85
N VAL A 76 -9.35 -25.40 5.58
CA VAL A 76 -9.30 -23.97 5.22
C VAL A 76 -10.71 -23.41 5.09
N PRO A 77 -10.93 -22.09 5.29
CA PRO A 77 -12.24 -21.48 5.09
C PRO A 77 -12.77 -21.74 3.68
N ASN A 78 -13.90 -22.42 3.56
CA ASN A 78 -14.50 -22.71 2.25
C ASN A 78 -15.42 -21.56 1.82
N VAL A 79 -14.81 -20.44 1.45
CA VAL A 79 -15.52 -19.30 0.84
C VAL A 79 -15.20 -19.33 -0.65
N VAL A 80 -16.18 -19.66 -1.45
CA VAL A 80 -15.99 -19.85 -2.90
C VAL A 80 -16.36 -18.58 -3.65
N TYR A 81 -15.41 -18.01 -4.35
CA TYR A 81 -15.66 -17.00 -5.37
C TYR A 81 -16.23 -17.67 -6.63
N LYS A 82 -17.43 -17.27 -7.01
CA LYS A 82 -18.10 -17.77 -8.23
C LYS A 82 -18.38 -16.60 -9.18
N PRO A 83 -17.54 -16.36 -10.17
CA PRO A 83 -17.70 -15.21 -11.08
C PRO A 83 -18.96 -15.26 -11.96
N ASP A 84 -19.65 -16.41 -11.98
CA ASP A 84 -20.83 -16.63 -12.83
C ASP A 84 -22.17 -16.47 -12.09
N LEU A 85 -22.17 -16.28 -10.78
CA LEU A 85 -23.39 -16.17 -9.97
C LEU A 85 -23.55 -14.77 -9.39
N THR A 86 -24.71 -14.19 -9.59
CA THR A 86 -25.08 -12.80 -9.31
C THR A 86 -24.94 -12.33 -7.83
N SER A 87 -24.68 -13.23 -6.90
CA SER A 87 -24.61 -12.93 -5.47
C SER A 87 -23.24 -13.16 -4.81
N ALA A 88 -22.34 -13.94 -5.40
CA ALA A 88 -21.01 -14.24 -4.84
C ALA A 88 -19.86 -13.73 -5.75
N SER A 89 -20.19 -12.76 -6.60
CA SER A 89 -19.26 -12.19 -7.58
C SER A 89 -18.53 -10.95 -7.09
N ASP A 90 -18.96 -10.39 -5.95
CA ASP A 90 -18.36 -9.19 -5.39
C ASP A 90 -17.20 -9.57 -4.45
N PRO A 91 -15.97 -9.13 -4.74
CA PRO A 91 -14.82 -9.33 -3.85
C PRO A 91 -15.08 -8.87 -2.40
N ASN A 92 -15.87 -7.81 -2.20
CA ASN A 92 -16.24 -7.34 -0.86
C ASN A 92 -17.05 -8.39 -0.10
N GLN A 93 -17.99 -9.06 -0.76
CA GLN A 93 -18.80 -10.11 -0.12
C GLN A 93 -17.94 -11.32 0.25
N VAL A 94 -17.06 -11.75 -0.65
CA VAL A 94 -16.14 -12.87 -0.40
C VAL A 94 -15.23 -12.59 0.79
N MET A 95 -14.65 -11.39 0.85
CA MET A 95 -13.80 -10.99 1.96
C MET A 95 -14.60 -10.81 3.26
N GLY A 96 -15.82 -10.28 3.20
CA GLY A 96 -16.73 -10.19 4.34
C GLY A 96 -17.08 -11.56 4.91
N LEU A 97 -17.42 -12.54 4.06
CA LEU A 97 -17.66 -13.92 4.46
C LEU A 97 -16.41 -14.59 5.03
N LEU A 98 -15.24 -14.36 4.45
CA LEU A 98 -13.98 -14.85 4.98
C LEU A 98 -13.73 -14.33 6.39
N LEU A 99 -13.84 -13.01 6.61
CA LEU A 99 -13.64 -12.41 7.94
C LEU A 99 -14.67 -12.94 8.95
N THR A 100 -15.92 -13.06 8.55
CA THR A 100 -16.98 -13.64 9.40
C THR A 100 -16.62 -15.08 9.77
N THR A 101 -16.19 -15.89 8.81
CA THR A 101 -15.79 -17.28 9.05
C THR A 101 -14.57 -17.36 9.97
N LEU A 102 -13.60 -16.48 9.81
CA LEU A 102 -12.41 -16.43 10.66
C LEU A 102 -12.71 -15.93 12.08
N SER A 103 -13.68 -15.00 12.24
CA SER A 103 -14.03 -14.39 13.53
C SER A 103 -15.03 -15.19 14.34
N THR A 104 -16.04 -15.76 13.70
CA THR A 104 -17.12 -16.52 14.39
C THR A 104 -16.83 -18.00 14.52
N GLY A 105 -15.92 -18.50 13.71
CA GLY A 105 -15.65 -19.94 13.65
C GLY A 105 -16.68 -20.73 12.85
N SER A 106 -16.34 -21.96 12.59
CA SER A 106 -17.28 -22.97 12.11
C SER A 106 -18.36 -23.23 13.15
N PRO A 107 -19.53 -23.79 12.77
CA PRO A 107 -20.68 -24.03 13.68
C PRO A 107 -20.39 -24.79 14.98
N ASN A 108 -19.15 -25.22 15.21
CA ASN A 108 -18.75 -26.04 16.36
C ASN A 108 -17.90 -25.32 17.43
N GLY A 109 -17.77 -24.00 17.41
CA GLY A 109 -17.11 -23.30 18.53
C GLY A 109 -16.29 -22.06 18.15
N PRO A 110 -15.92 -21.25 19.15
CA PRO A 110 -15.24 -19.98 18.92
C PRO A 110 -13.77 -20.19 18.52
N ILE A 111 -13.46 -19.94 17.26
CA ILE A 111 -12.09 -19.90 16.72
C ILE A 111 -11.47 -18.51 16.96
N ASP A 112 -12.29 -17.57 17.37
CA ASP A 112 -11.97 -16.17 17.58
C ASP A 112 -10.62 -15.95 18.32
N ARG A 113 -10.34 -16.73 19.38
CA ARG A 113 -9.09 -16.59 20.12
C ARG A 113 -7.84 -16.95 19.29
N ALA A 114 -7.94 -17.88 18.35
CA ALA A 114 -6.81 -18.32 17.55
C ALA A 114 -6.53 -17.36 16.37
N THR A 115 -7.58 -16.78 15.78
CA THR A 115 -7.49 -15.93 14.59
C THR A 115 -7.45 -14.44 14.91
N ARG A 116 -8.09 -14.00 16.00
CA ARG A 116 -8.19 -12.59 16.39
C ARG A 116 -6.86 -11.83 16.39
N PRO A 117 -5.73 -12.37 16.93
CA PRO A 117 -4.47 -11.62 16.91
C PRO A 117 -3.97 -11.25 15.51
N PHE A 118 -4.38 -12.00 14.50
CA PHE A 118 -4.01 -11.76 13.11
C PHE A 118 -5.02 -10.88 12.38
N LEU A 119 -6.25 -10.74 12.90
CA LEU A 119 -7.31 -9.92 12.30
C LEU A 119 -7.32 -8.49 12.84
N ASP A 120 -6.67 -8.24 13.98
CA ASP A 120 -6.62 -6.89 14.55
C ASP A 120 -5.85 -5.93 13.64
N GLY A 121 -6.54 -4.86 13.21
CA GLY A 121 -5.97 -3.85 12.33
C GLY A 121 -5.71 -4.31 10.89
N VAL A 122 -6.31 -5.43 10.45
CA VAL A 122 -6.23 -5.89 9.07
C VAL A 122 -7.31 -5.23 8.23
N SER A 123 -6.92 -4.67 7.09
CA SER A 123 -7.84 -4.19 6.07
C SER A 123 -8.14 -5.31 5.06
N THR A 124 -9.40 -5.39 4.64
CA THR A 124 -9.81 -6.19 3.47
C THR A 124 -9.53 -5.47 2.15
N LEU A 125 -9.24 -4.18 2.25
CA LEU A 125 -8.83 -3.37 1.11
C LEU A 125 -7.31 -3.45 0.95
N ASP A 126 -6.89 -3.42 -0.28
CA ASP A 126 -5.48 -3.19 -0.62
C ASP A 126 -5.11 -1.71 -0.44
N ALA A 127 -3.84 -1.37 -0.62
CA ALA A 127 -3.36 0.00 -0.52
C ALA A 127 -3.83 0.94 -1.65
N TYR A 128 -4.55 0.40 -2.63
CA TYR A 128 -5.21 1.18 -3.70
C TYR A 128 -6.69 1.43 -3.39
N GLY A 129 -7.19 0.98 -2.23
CA GLY A 129 -8.57 1.15 -1.80
C GLY A 129 -9.54 0.16 -2.46
N LYS A 130 -9.04 -0.91 -3.07
CA LYS A 130 -9.84 -1.96 -3.69
C LYS A 130 -9.92 -3.18 -2.78
N SER A 131 -11.08 -3.87 -2.79
CA SER A 131 -11.23 -5.09 -2.03
C SER A 131 -10.33 -6.19 -2.59
N MET A 132 -9.58 -6.83 -1.71
CA MET A 132 -8.83 -8.04 -2.07
C MET A 132 -9.79 -9.19 -2.33
N LEU A 133 -9.33 -10.26 -2.96
CA LEU A 133 -10.10 -11.45 -3.26
C LEU A 133 -9.43 -12.68 -2.66
N TYR A 134 -10.23 -13.48 -1.95
CA TYR A 134 -9.82 -14.79 -1.47
C TYR A 134 -10.19 -15.87 -2.47
N LEU A 135 -9.21 -16.66 -2.87
CA LEU A 135 -9.38 -17.84 -3.73
C LEU A 135 -9.00 -19.08 -2.94
N TYR A 136 -9.96 -19.97 -2.74
CA TYR A 136 -9.82 -21.18 -1.93
C TYR A 136 -8.73 -22.15 -2.45
N ASP A 137 -8.64 -22.30 -3.75
CA ASP A 137 -7.72 -23.22 -4.46
C ASP A 137 -6.89 -22.52 -5.54
N GLY A 138 -6.87 -21.18 -5.53
CA GLY A 138 -6.23 -20.37 -6.57
C GLY A 138 -4.70 -20.25 -6.48
N GLY A 139 -4.11 -20.75 -5.41
CA GLY A 139 -2.66 -20.71 -5.19
C GLY A 139 -1.92 -21.90 -5.78
N VAL A 140 -0.58 -21.83 -5.71
CA VAL A 140 0.31 -22.89 -6.18
C VAL A 140 0.03 -24.19 -5.40
N GLY A 141 -0.25 -25.25 -6.12
CA GLY A 141 -0.58 -26.57 -5.54
C GLY A 141 -1.98 -26.64 -4.91
N GLY A 142 -2.94 -25.82 -5.36
CA GLY A 142 -4.31 -25.80 -4.86
C GLY A 142 -4.43 -25.25 -3.44
N LYS A 143 -3.49 -24.38 -3.03
CA LYS A 143 -3.52 -23.72 -1.72
C LYS A 143 -4.38 -22.45 -1.79
N PRO A 144 -4.96 -22.02 -0.64
CA PRO A 144 -5.66 -20.75 -0.60
C PRO A 144 -4.70 -19.59 -0.89
N VAL A 145 -5.20 -18.57 -1.54
CA VAL A 145 -4.42 -17.36 -1.85
C VAL A 145 -5.31 -16.13 -1.74
N ILE A 146 -4.71 -15.01 -1.33
CA ILE A 146 -5.34 -13.70 -1.35
C ILE A 146 -4.70 -12.89 -2.45
N VAL A 147 -5.52 -12.30 -3.31
CA VAL A 147 -5.12 -11.54 -4.48
C VAL A 147 -5.63 -10.11 -4.35
N SER A 148 -4.78 -9.12 -4.59
CA SER A 148 -5.17 -7.74 -4.83
C SER A 148 -5.17 -7.49 -6.33
N ALA A 149 -6.12 -6.72 -6.82
CA ALA A 149 -6.20 -6.34 -8.22
C ALA A 149 -5.13 -5.32 -8.64
N GLY A 150 -4.37 -4.76 -7.67
CA GLY A 150 -3.33 -3.78 -7.97
C GLY A 150 -3.87 -2.40 -8.35
N PRO A 151 -3.04 -1.56 -8.98
CA PRO A 151 -3.38 -0.18 -9.28
C PRO A 151 -4.52 -0.02 -10.30
N ASP A 152 -4.69 -0.94 -11.24
CA ASP A 152 -5.77 -0.88 -12.24
C ASP A 152 -7.14 -1.33 -11.68
N GLY A 153 -7.13 -2.08 -10.58
CA GLY A 153 -8.33 -2.57 -9.90
C GLY A 153 -9.04 -3.70 -10.65
N VAL A 154 -8.35 -4.42 -11.53
CA VAL A 154 -8.89 -5.51 -12.37
C VAL A 154 -8.16 -6.81 -12.09
N PHE A 155 -8.89 -7.84 -11.67
CA PHE A 155 -8.28 -9.16 -11.39
C PHE A 155 -7.92 -9.94 -12.66
N GLY A 156 -8.48 -9.61 -13.82
CA GLY A 156 -8.20 -10.23 -15.11
C GLY A 156 -8.78 -11.64 -15.29
N PHE A 157 -9.62 -12.10 -14.37
CA PHE A 157 -10.34 -13.39 -14.49
C PHE A 157 -11.86 -13.22 -14.46
N GLU A 158 -12.35 -12.02 -14.57
CA GLU A 158 -13.76 -11.69 -14.75
C GLU A 158 -14.27 -12.27 -16.06
N LYS A 159 -15.59 -12.46 -16.15
CA LYS A 159 -16.24 -13.13 -17.27
C LYS A 159 -15.92 -12.50 -18.64
N GLU A 160 -15.76 -11.19 -18.69
CA GLU A 160 -15.44 -10.44 -19.91
C GLU A 160 -14.05 -10.76 -20.49
N TYR A 161 -13.11 -11.22 -19.64
CA TYR A 161 -11.76 -11.60 -20.05
C TYR A 161 -11.59 -13.12 -20.26
N LYS A 162 -12.61 -13.90 -19.87
CA LYS A 162 -12.59 -15.36 -19.98
C LYS A 162 -12.51 -15.80 -21.44
N GLY A 163 -11.45 -16.51 -21.78
CA GLY A 163 -11.17 -16.95 -23.16
C GLY A 163 -10.20 -16.07 -23.95
N ASN A 164 -9.85 -14.87 -23.44
CA ASN A 164 -8.82 -14.05 -24.04
C ASN A 164 -7.54 -14.10 -23.20
N SER A 165 -6.66 -15.05 -23.51
CA SER A 165 -5.42 -15.30 -22.74
C SER A 165 -4.45 -14.11 -22.74
N ILE A 166 -4.50 -13.24 -23.74
CA ILE A 166 -3.63 -12.05 -23.82
C ILE A 166 -4.13 -10.99 -22.84
N LEU A 167 -5.43 -10.69 -22.84
CA LEU A 167 -6.03 -9.72 -21.91
C LEU A 167 -5.91 -10.22 -20.46
N GLN A 168 -6.20 -11.51 -20.20
CA GLN A 168 -6.01 -12.08 -18.86
C GLN A 168 -4.60 -11.92 -18.35
N LYS A 169 -3.58 -12.22 -19.14
CA LYS A 169 -2.18 -12.03 -18.77
C LYS A 169 -1.83 -10.56 -18.55
N GLN A 170 -2.39 -9.66 -19.34
CA GLN A 170 -2.14 -8.23 -19.21
C GLN A 170 -2.67 -7.69 -17.88
N TYR A 171 -3.93 -7.99 -17.54
CA TYR A 171 -4.57 -7.52 -16.31
C TYR A 171 -4.11 -8.26 -15.05
N GLN A 172 -3.60 -9.50 -15.18
CA GLN A 172 -3.03 -10.23 -14.03
C GLN A 172 -1.58 -9.86 -13.72
N LYS A 173 -0.92 -9.09 -14.58
CA LYS A 173 0.50 -8.77 -14.44
C LYS A 173 0.84 -7.94 -13.20
N ASP A 174 -0.06 -7.04 -12.80
CA ASP A 174 0.11 -6.15 -11.66
C ASP A 174 -0.63 -6.63 -10.40
N ASN A 175 -1.32 -7.77 -10.48
CA ASN A 175 -1.94 -8.40 -9.31
C ASN A 175 -0.88 -8.75 -8.27
N ILE A 176 -1.16 -8.38 -7.03
CA ILE A 176 -0.30 -8.73 -5.89
C ILE A 176 -0.89 -9.97 -5.21
N ARG A 177 -0.13 -11.06 -5.16
CA ARG A 177 -0.56 -12.35 -4.62
C ARG A 177 0.22 -12.72 -3.37
N SER A 178 -0.45 -13.32 -2.40
CA SER A 178 0.15 -13.76 -1.14
C SER A 178 1.10 -14.96 -1.27
N ASP A 179 1.06 -15.68 -2.40
CA ASP A 179 1.89 -16.87 -2.67
C ASP A 179 3.16 -16.57 -3.50
N MET A 180 3.41 -15.31 -3.86
CA MET A 180 4.57 -14.89 -4.68
C MET A 180 5.76 -14.37 -3.86
N ASN A 181 5.99 -14.86 -2.64
CA ASN A 181 7.14 -14.48 -1.82
C ASN A 181 8.20 -15.56 -1.77
#